data_ce9f2db5219935bdc95b5fbbc763afa4
#
_entry.id   ce9f2db5219935bdc95b5fbbc763afa4
#
_cell.length_a   1.000
_cell.length_b   1.000
_cell.length_c   1.000
_cell.angle_alpha   90.00
_cell.angle_beta   90.00
_cell.angle_gamma   90.00
#
_symmetry.space_group_name_H-M   'P 1'
#
loop_
_entity.id
_entity.type
_entity.pdbx_description
1 polymer ?
#
loop_
_entity_poly.entity_id
_entity_poly.type
_entity_poly.pdbx_seq_one_letter_code
_entity_poly.pdbx_strand_id
1 'polypeptide(L)'
;MLKILVTYAVQGEFVEIKWPDVEPYYVRTGIGKVKSAFHLAEAIRQVQPDLVLNMGSAGTVNHQVGDIFVCRKFVDRDMQKMKEFGLECEIDSSALLEEKGFCKHWTENGICNTGDGFLTELTHVNGDVVDMEAYAQAFVCRSKEIPFISVKYVTDIIGQNLSLIHISE
;
A
#
# COMPACT_ATOMS: atom_id res chain seq x y z
N MET A 1 -7.57 -23.67 1.99
CA MET A 1 -7.97 -22.31 1.55
C MET A 1 -6.81 -21.35 1.77
N LEU A 2 -6.59 -20.44 0.85
CA LEU A 2 -5.55 -19.42 0.90
C LEU A 2 -5.97 -18.32 1.89
N LYS A 3 -5.17 -18.05 2.91
CA LYS A 3 -5.43 -16.99 3.88
C LYS A 3 -4.90 -15.65 3.36
N ILE A 4 -5.79 -14.72 3.10
CA ILE A 4 -5.43 -13.35 2.68
C ILE A 4 -5.79 -12.37 3.79
N LEU A 5 -4.78 -11.65 4.28
CA LEU A 5 -5.01 -10.54 5.20
C LEU A 5 -5.17 -9.25 4.41
N VAL A 6 -6.37 -8.72 4.40
CA VAL A 6 -6.73 -7.46 3.71
C VAL A 6 -6.58 -6.30 4.67
N THR A 7 -5.77 -5.32 4.30
CA THR A 7 -5.56 -4.10 5.08
C THR A 7 -6.20 -2.90 4.41
N TYR A 8 -6.75 -1.99 5.21
CA TYR A 8 -7.29 -0.70 4.78
C TYR A 8 -7.10 0.33 5.90
N ALA A 9 -6.91 1.60 5.57
CA ALA A 9 -6.59 2.62 6.56
C ALA A 9 -7.84 3.11 7.30
N VAL A 10 -8.92 3.39 6.57
CA VAL A 10 -10.17 3.97 7.09
C VAL A 10 -11.39 3.18 6.60
N GLN A 11 -12.50 3.29 7.32
CA GLN A 11 -13.71 2.52 7.01
C GLN A 11 -14.23 2.73 5.58
N GLY A 12 -14.08 3.91 5.01
CA GLY A 12 -14.51 4.22 3.65
C GLY A 12 -13.74 3.46 2.54
N GLU A 13 -12.60 2.86 2.88
CA GLU A 13 -11.79 2.05 1.96
C GLU A 13 -12.10 0.56 2.01
N PHE A 14 -12.97 0.15 2.94
CA PHE A 14 -13.31 -1.27 3.11
C PHE A 14 -14.05 -1.83 1.91
N VAL A 15 -13.53 -2.92 1.35
CA VAL A 15 -14.18 -3.70 0.29
C VAL A 15 -14.17 -5.17 0.68
N GLU A 16 -15.34 -5.80 0.71
CA GLU A 16 -15.45 -7.24 0.95
C GLU A 16 -14.97 -8.03 -0.26
N ILE A 17 -14.06 -8.98 -0.03
CA ILE A 17 -13.54 -9.87 -1.06
C ILE A 17 -14.30 -11.20 -1.02
N LYS A 18 -14.82 -11.63 -2.16
CA LYS A 18 -15.51 -12.92 -2.34
C LYS A 18 -14.83 -13.71 -3.46
N TRP A 19 -13.77 -14.42 -3.14
CA TRP A 19 -13.08 -15.27 -4.10
C TRP A 19 -13.20 -16.75 -3.69
N PRO A 20 -13.41 -17.65 -4.64
CA PRO A 20 -13.35 -19.09 -4.39
C PRO A 20 -12.00 -19.47 -3.79
N ASP A 21 -12.00 -20.39 -2.84
CA ASP A 21 -10.82 -20.96 -2.17
C ASP A 21 -9.94 -19.95 -1.41
N VAL A 22 -10.46 -18.76 -1.13
CA VAL A 22 -9.81 -17.73 -0.32
C VAL A 22 -10.56 -17.53 1.00
N GLU A 23 -9.80 -17.44 2.08
CA GLU A 23 -10.27 -17.07 3.41
C GLU A 23 -9.77 -15.67 3.74
N PRO A 24 -10.60 -14.63 3.57
CA PRO A 24 -10.18 -13.26 3.82
C PRO A 24 -10.27 -12.90 5.31
N TYR A 25 -9.24 -12.26 5.82
CA TYR A 25 -9.20 -11.60 7.11
C TYR A 25 -9.03 -10.11 6.90
N TYR A 26 -9.67 -9.27 7.71
CA TYR A 26 -9.66 -7.82 7.52
C TYR A 26 -9.09 -7.12 8.73
N VAL A 27 -8.24 -6.13 8.49
CA VAL A 27 -7.73 -5.26 9.54
C VAL A 27 -7.73 -3.78 9.10
N ARG A 28 -8.38 -2.95 9.90
CA ARG A 28 -8.28 -1.50 9.76
C ARG A 28 -6.99 -1.04 10.45
N THR A 29 -6.05 -0.53 9.67
CA THR A 29 -4.71 -0.20 10.17
C THR A 29 -4.60 1.21 10.75
N GLY A 30 -5.51 2.13 10.40
CA GLY A 30 -5.36 3.56 10.68
C GLY A 30 -4.42 4.24 9.68
N ILE A 31 -4.37 5.56 9.77
CA ILE A 31 -3.60 6.43 8.85
C ILE A 31 -2.17 6.57 9.34
N GLY A 32 -1.22 6.55 8.40
CA GLY A 32 0.20 6.80 8.64
C GLY A 32 1.03 5.54 8.84
N LYS A 33 2.33 5.68 8.67
CA LYS A 33 3.29 4.57 8.67
C LYS A 33 3.34 3.83 9.99
N VAL A 34 3.35 4.53 11.12
CA VAL A 34 3.48 3.92 12.45
C VAL A 34 2.27 3.07 12.80
N LYS A 35 1.06 3.62 12.69
CA LYS A 35 -0.18 2.89 12.99
C LYS A 35 -0.33 1.67 12.09
N SER A 36 -0.10 1.84 10.79
CA SER A 36 -0.26 0.75 9.83
C SER A 36 0.73 -0.38 10.05
N ALA A 37 1.99 -0.07 10.34
CA ALA A 37 3.00 -1.07 10.64
C ALA A 37 2.67 -1.86 11.93
N PHE A 38 2.25 -1.16 12.99
CA PHE A 38 1.91 -1.77 14.27
C PHE A 38 0.72 -2.73 14.15
N HIS A 39 -0.41 -2.24 13.62
CA HIS A 39 -1.62 -3.06 13.51
C HIS A 39 -1.45 -4.22 12.53
N LEU A 40 -0.71 -4.03 11.42
CA LEU A 40 -0.40 -5.11 10.51
C LEU A 40 0.46 -6.18 11.17
N ALA A 41 1.51 -5.79 11.90
CA ALA A 41 2.39 -6.76 12.57
C ALA A 41 1.63 -7.62 13.58
N GLU A 42 0.69 -7.02 14.34
CA GLU A 42 -0.18 -7.74 15.27
C GLU A 42 -1.15 -8.68 14.54
N ALA A 43 -1.77 -8.21 13.45
CA ALA A 43 -2.70 -9.03 12.67
C ALA A 43 -1.98 -10.23 12.00
N ILE A 44 -0.77 -10.04 11.48
CA ILE A 44 0.04 -11.12 10.92
C ILE A 44 0.32 -12.20 11.97
N ARG A 45 0.66 -11.79 13.19
CA ARG A 45 0.93 -12.74 14.29
C ARG A 45 -0.29 -13.61 14.61
N GLN A 46 -1.49 -13.04 14.53
CA GLN A 46 -2.74 -13.75 14.83
C GLN A 46 -3.23 -14.63 13.68
N VAL A 47 -3.17 -14.11 12.45
CA VAL A 47 -3.76 -14.74 11.26
C VAL A 47 -2.79 -15.69 10.58
N GLN A 48 -1.50 -15.38 10.57
CA GLN A 48 -0.48 -16.09 9.79
C GLN A 48 -0.89 -16.22 8.31
N PRO A 49 -1.05 -15.10 7.59
CA PRO A 49 -1.56 -15.10 6.24
C PRO A 49 -0.54 -15.60 5.22
N ASP A 50 -1.03 -16.13 4.10
CA ASP A 50 -0.22 -16.49 2.93
C ASP A 50 0.10 -15.27 2.05
N LEU A 51 -0.74 -14.23 2.12
CA LEU A 51 -0.63 -12.98 1.37
C LEU A 51 -1.21 -11.83 2.19
N VAL A 52 -0.56 -10.68 2.15
CA VAL A 52 -1.14 -9.42 2.60
C VAL A 52 -1.53 -8.57 1.38
N LEU A 53 -2.80 -8.20 1.30
CA LEU A 53 -3.37 -7.32 0.29
C LEU A 53 -3.77 -6.00 0.94
N ASN A 54 -3.05 -4.94 0.62
CA ASN A 54 -3.47 -3.59 1.00
C ASN A 54 -4.44 -3.02 -0.03
N MET A 55 -5.51 -2.43 0.43
CA MET A 55 -6.47 -1.70 -0.39
C MET A 55 -6.62 -0.29 0.16
N GLY A 56 -6.71 0.69 -0.72
CA GLY A 56 -6.88 2.06 -0.27
C GLY A 56 -7.00 3.09 -1.38
N SER A 57 -7.39 4.29 -0.99
CA SER A 57 -7.36 5.48 -1.83
C SER A 57 -5.92 6.03 -1.95
N ALA A 58 -5.66 6.77 -2.99
CA ALA A 58 -4.37 7.41 -3.21
C ALA A 58 -4.52 8.71 -4.02
N GLY A 59 -3.58 9.62 -3.82
CA GLY A 59 -3.39 10.75 -4.71
C GLY A 59 -2.48 10.40 -5.88
N THR A 60 -2.47 11.27 -6.91
CA THR A 60 -1.55 11.17 -8.03
C THR A 60 -1.09 12.54 -8.50
N VAL A 61 0.03 12.58 -9.23
CA VAL A 61 0.53 13.80 -9.89
C VAL A 61 0.26 13.77 -11.40
N ASN A 62 0.30 12.59 -12.02
CA ASN A 62 0.37 12.43 -13.49
C ASN A 62 -0.74 11.53 -14.07
N HIS A 63 -1.64 10.99 -13.24
CA HIS A 63 -2.72 10.10 -13.67
C HIS A 63 -4.09 10.75 -13.42
N GLN A 64 -5.16 10.01 -13.60
CA GLN A 64 -6.53 10.52 -13.50
C GLN A 64 -7.26 9.93 -12.30
N VAL A 65 -8.21 10.70 -11.75
CA VAL A 65 -9.15 10.19 -10.77
C VAL A 65 -9.94 9.03 -11.38
N GLY A 66 -10.04 7.93 -10.64
CA GLY A 66 -10.68 6.69 -11.09
C GLY A 66 -9.70 5.63 -11.58
N ASP A 67 -8.44 5.98 -11.84
CA ASP A 67 -7.42 4.99 -12.19
C ASP A 67 -7.17 4.03 -11.03
N ILE A 68 -6.86 2.77 -11.36
CA ILE A 68 -6.51 1.74 -10.39
C ILE A 68 -5.08 1.27 -10.66
N PHE A 69 -4.27 1.26 -9.61
CA PHE A 69 -2.91 0.77 -9.65
C PHE A 69 -2.73 -0.45 -8.76
N VAL A 70 -2.09 -1.47 -9.32
CA VAL A 70 -1.59 -2.61 -8.57
C VAL A 70 -0.11 -2.39 -8.31
N CYS A 71 0.23 -2.07 -7.06
CA CYS A 71 1.57 -1.68 -6.69
C CYS A 71 2.33 -2.85 -6.06
N ARG A 72 3.54 -3.08 -6.57
CA ARG A 72 4.52 -4.03 -6.04
C ARG A 72 5.82 -3.35 -5.64
N LYS A 73 6.00 -2.09 -6.05
CA LYS A 73 7.14 -1.25 -5.69
C LYS A 73 6.68 -0.09 -4.81
N PHE A 74 7.44 0.15 -3.77
CA PHE A 74 7.11 1.11 -2.72
C PHE A 74 8.31 1.99 -2.43
N VAL A 75 8.06 3.29 -2.30
CA VAL A 75 9.08 4.31 -2.01
C VAL A 75 8.68 5.05 -0.73
N ASP A 76 9.60 5.18 0.21
CA ASP A 76 9.44 6.05 1.38
C ASP A 76 9.95 7.46 1.04
N ARG A 77 9.04 8.40 0.75
CA ARG A 77 9.43 9.76 0.38
C ARG A 77 10.03 10.57 1.53
N ASP A 78 9.66 10.24 2.76
CA ASP A 78 10.20 10.97 3.93
C ASP A 78 11.69 10.66 4.12
N MET A 79 12.11 9.46 3.73
CA MET A 79 13.49 8.98 3.84
C MET A 79 14.29 9.14 2.54
N GLN A 80 13.66 9.55 1.44
CA GLN A 80 14.29 9.59 0.12
C GLN A 80 15.54 10.45 0.05
N LYS A 81 15.57 11.56 0.79
CA LYS A 81 16.77 12.43 0.90
C LYS A 81 17.95 11.75 1.60
N MET A 82 17.68 10.70 2.36
CA MET A 82 18.72 9.93 3.07
C MET A 82 19.32 8.81 2.20
N LYS A 83 18.81 8.61 0.98
CA LYS A 83 19.32 7.62 0.04
C LYS A 83 20.81 7.82 -0.28
N GLU A 84 21.23 9.07 -0.38
CA GLU A 84 22.64 9.44 -0.61
C GLU A 84 23.58 8.97 0.51
N PHE A 85 23.06 8.76 1.72
CA PHE A 85 23.79 8.24 2.87
C PHE A 85 23.70 6.71 3.00
N GLY A 86 23.14 6.02 1.99
CA GLY A 86 23.03 4.56 1.97
C GLY A 86 21.81 4.01 2.69
N LEU A 87 20.84 4.86 3.10
CA LEU A 87 19.57 4.36 3.64
C LEU A 87 18.70 3.77 2.53
N GLU A 88 18.14 2.61 2.83
CA GLU A 88 17.13 2.00 1.97
C GLU A 88 15.79 2.74 2.12
N CYS A 89 15.26 3.20 1.00
CA CYS A 89 13.96 3.86 0.94
C CYS A 89 13.05 3.30 -0.15
N GLU A 90 13.41 2.16 -0.72
CA GLU A 90 12.65 1.50 -1.78
C GLU A 90 12.52 0.00 -1.48
N ILE A 91 11.33 -0.56 -1.73
CA ILE A 91 11.04 -1.99 -1.58
C ILE A 91 10.39 -2.47 -2.87
N ASP A 92 10.91 -3.56 -3.44
CA ASP A 92 10.27 -4.30 -4.52
C ASP A 92 9.81 -5.67 -3.98
N SER A 93 8.49 -5.86 -3.95
CA SER A 93 7.87 -7.11 -3.48
C SER A 93 7.75 -8.17 -4.57
N SER A 94 8.14 -7.87 -5.81
CA SER A 94 7.90 -8.73 -6.97
C SER A 94 8.52 -10.11 -6.82
N ALA A 95 9.77 -10.21 -6.38
CA ALA A 95 10.47 -11.47 -6.26
C ALA A 95 9.79 -12.46 -5.31
N LEU A 96 9.36 -11.98 -4.14
CA LEU A 96 8.66 -12.82 -3.16
C LEU A 96 7.25 -13.21 -3.64
N LEU A 97 6.55 -12.31 -4.31
CA LEU A 97 5.26 -12.61 -4.94
C LEU A 97 5.38 -13.70 -6.01
N GLU A 98 6.41 -13.63 -6.85
CA GLU A 98 6.69 -14.63 -7.89
C GLU A 98 7.08 -15.99 -7.28
N GLU A 99 7.98 -15.99 -6.30
CA GLU A 99 8.39 -17.19 -5.57
C GLU A 99 7.20 -17.95 -4.97
N LYS A 100 6.26 -17.20 -4.38
CA LYS A 100 5.04 -17.76 -3.77
C LYS A 100 3.90 -18.01 -4.77
N GLY A 101 4.09 -17.71 -6.06
CA GLY A 101 3.15 -18.03 -7.14
C GLY A 101 2.00 -17.04 -7.32
N PHE A 102 2.08 -15.83 -6.74
CA PHE A 102 0.99 -14.84 -6.81
C PHE A 102 0.99 -13.95 -8.06
N CYS A 103 2.05 -13.89 -8.84
CA CYS A 103 2.24 -12.87 -9.89
C CYS A 103 2.43 -13.39 -11.31
N LYS A 104 2.02 -14.60 -11.64
CA LYS A 104 2.27 -15.19 -12.98
C LYS A 104 1.62 -14.44 -14.16
N HIS A 105 0.66 -13.56 -13.92
CA HIS A 105 -0.14 -12.94 -15.00
C HIS A 105 -0.35 -11.43 -14.86
N TRP A 106 0.37 -10.76 -13.97
CA TRP A 106 0.17 -9.34 -13.74
C TRP A 106 1.24 -8.53 -14.47
N THR A 107 0.82 -7.84 -15.52
CA THR A 107 1.71 -7.09 -16.42
C THR A 107 1.97 -5.66 -15.98
N GLU A 108 1.13 -5.08 -15.12
CA GLU A 108 1.26 -3.69 -14.69
C GLU A 108 1.90 -3.58 -13.30
N ASN A 109 2.97 -2.78 -13.22
CA ASN A 109 3.72 -2.52 -12.01
C ASN A 109 3.55 -1.06 -11.61
N GLY A 110 2.59 -0.78 -10.71
CA GLY A 110 2.49 0.52 -10.09
C GLY A 110 3.58 0.73 -9.04
N ILE A 111 4.02 1.98 -8.90
CA ILE A 111 4.90 2.43 -7.83
C ILE A 111 4.09 3.30 -6.87
N CYS A 112 4.02 2.88 -5.61
CA CYS A 112 3.38 3.65 -4.54
C CYS A 112 4.42 4.42 -3.73
N ASN A 113 4.26 5.73 -3.67
CA ASN A 113 5.12 6.64 -2.93
C ASN A 113 4.45 7.00 -1.61
N THR A 114 5.03 6.56 -0.49
CA THR A 114 4.46 6.65 0.85
C THR A 114 5.17 7.70 1.70
N GLY A 115 4.42 8.44 2.51
CA GLY A 115 4.97 9.30 3.55
C GLY A 115 3.91 9.75 4.55
N ASP A 116 4.33 10.17 5.75
CA ASP A 116 3.43 10.64 6.80
C ASP A 116 2.91 12.07 6.56
N GLY A 117 3.57 12.85 5.70
CA GLY A 117 3.09 14.16 5.29
C GLY A 117 2.01 14.04 4.22
N PHE A 118 0.85 14.68 4.47
CA PHE A 118 -0.20 14.82 3.46
C PHE A 118 0.23 15.81 2.38
N LEU A 119 0.33 15.36 1.12
CA LEU A 119 0.76 16.20 0.01
C LEU A 119 -0.40 17.01 -0.54
N THR A 120 -0.30 18.32 -0.44
CA THR A 120 -1.28 19.30 -0.96
C THR A 120 -0.76 20.10 -2.15
N GLU A 121 0.55 20.12 -2.36
CA GLU A 121 1.21 20.91 -3.39
C GLU A 121 1.89 20.03 -4.42
N LEU A 122 2.00 20.54 -5.66
CA LEU A 122 2.74 19.88 -6.73
C LEU A 122 4.23 19.79 -6.35
N THR A 123 4.67 18.59 -6.08
CA THR A 123 6.07 18.24 -5.87
C THR A 123 6.48 17.14 -6.83
N HIS A 124 7.79 17.00 -7.05
CA HIS A 124 8.28 15.83 -7.77
C HIS A 124 8.06 14.58 -6.92
N VAL A 125 7.23 13.65 -7.42
CA VAL A 125 6.94 12.37 -6.79
C VAL A 125 7.51 11.26 -7.65
N ASN A 126 8.37 10.43 -7.06
CA ASN A 126 8.85 9.21 -7.70
C ASN A 126 7.81 8.10 -7.48
N GLY A 127 6.86 7.96 -8.38
CA GLY A 127 5.81 6.95 -8.32
C GLY A 127 4.56 7.33 -9.11
N ASP A 128 3.65 6.39 -9.24
CA ASP A 128 2.37 6.55 -9.91
C ASP A 128 1.30 7.11 -8.98
N VAL A 129 1.32 6.65 -7.74
CA VAL A 129 0.35 7.02 -6.71
C VAL A 129 1.03 7.37 -5.39
N VAL A 130 0.34 8.16 -4.59
CA VAL A 130 0.80 8.68 -3.30
C VAL A 130 -0.15 8.24 -2.20
N ASP A 131 0.40 7.67 -1.14
CA ASP A 131 -0.34 7.26 0.04
C ASP A 131 0.41 7.58 1.35
N MET A 132 -0.07 7.05 2.46
CA MET A 132 0.51 7.25 3.77
C MET A 132 0.86 5.93 4.52
N GLU A 133 0.69 4.75 3.91
CA GLU A 133 0.79 3.47 4.62
C GLU A 133 1.62 2.40 3.90
N ALA A 134 1.54 2.30 2.57
CA ALA A 134 1.93 1.09 1.85
C ALA A 134 3.40 0.70 2.01
N TYR A 135 4.33 1.65 2.03
CA TYR A 135 5.74 1.34 2.27
C TYR A 135 5.97 0.68 3.63
N ALA A 136 5.34 1.21 4.68
CA ALA A 136 5.49 0.66 6.02
C ALA A 136 4.94 -0.78 6.11
N GLN A 137 3.83 -1.06 5.43
CA GLN A 137 3.28 -2.40 5.33
C GLN A 137 4.17 -3.34 4.51
N ALA A 138 4.71 -2.88 3.39
CA ALA A 138 5.68 -3.63 2.59
C ALA A 138 6.92 -3.99 3.41
N PHE A 139 7.42 -3.06 4.23
CA PHE A 139 8.55 -3.29 5.14
C PHE A 139 8.24 -4.38 6.17
N VAL A 140 7.08 -4.34 6.82
CA VAL A 140 6.64 -5.36 7.78
C VAL A 140 6.55 -6.72 7.11
N CYS A 141 5.92 -6.81 5.94
CA CYS A 141 5.74 -8.06 5.21
C CYS A 141 7.07 -8.64 4.74
N ARG A 142 7.96 -7.82 4.18
CA ARG A 142 9.31 -8.26 3.78
C ARG A 142 10.09 -8.81 4.98
N SER A 143 10.04 -8.12 6.12
CA SER A 143 10.74 -8.54 7.34
C SER A 143 10.24 -9.89 7.89
N LYS A 144 9.03 -10.29 7.50
CA LYS A 144 8.40 -11.57 7.89
C LYS A 144 8.31 -12.57 6.74
N GLU A 145 8.92 -12.27 5.59
CA GLU A 145 8.90 -13.11 4.38
C GLU A 145 7.47 -13.47 3.91
N ILE A 146 6.55 -12.51 4.05
CA ILE A 146 5.16 -12.62 3.60
C ILE A 146 4.98 -11.82 2.32
N PRO A 147 4.41 -12.39 1.26
CA PRO A 147 4.09 -11.67 0.04
C PRO A 147 3.16 -10.49 0.29
N PHE A 148 3.45 -9.35 -0.33
CA PHE A 148 2.69 -8.11 -0.16
C PHE A 148 2.37 -7.46 -1.50
N ILE A 149 1.13 -7.00 -1.64
CA ILE A 149 0.67 -6.26 -2.79
C ILE A 149 -0.30 -5.16 -2.35
N SER A 150 -0.31 -4.03 -3.06
CA SER A 150 -1.22 -2.94 -2.76
C SER A 150 -2.03 -2.56 -4.00
N VAL A 151 -3.35 -2.48 -3.83
CA VAL A 151 -4.28 -1.98 -4.85
C VAL A 151 -4.74 -0.59 -4.44
N LYS A 152 -4.46 0.39 -5.29
CA LYS A 152 -4.77 1.80 -5.04
C LYS A 152 -5.76 2.33 -6.07
N TYR A 153 -6.81 2.99 -5.58
CA TYR A 153 -7.76 3.74 -6.37
C TYR A 153 -7.45 5.23 -6.25
N VAL A 154 -7.26 5.90 -7.37
CA VAL A 154 -6.95 7.33 -7.40
C VAL A 154 -8.19 8.15 -7.11
N THR A 155 -8.18 8.88 -6.00
CA THR A 155 -9.26 9.78 -5.58
C THR A 155 -8.97 11.25 -5.84
N ASP A 156 -7.70 11.64 -5.85
CA ASP A 156 -7.29 13.04 -5.89
C ASP A 156 -6.08 13.27 -6.79
N ILE A 157 -6.07 14.44 -7.45
CA ILE A 157 -4.89 14.94 -8.15
C ILE A 157 -4.20 15.97 -7.26
N ILE A 158 -2.95 15.71 -6.91
CA ILE A 158 -2.17 16.60 -6.03
C ILE A 158 -1.99 17.97 -6.68
N GLY A 159 -2.23 19.04 -5.91
CA GLY A 159 -2.17 20.42 -6.40
C GLY A 159 -3.46 20.92 -7.04
N GLN A 160 -4.49 20.08 -7.20
CA GLN A 160 -5.86 20.48 -7.50
C GLN A 160 -6.68 20.50 -6.22
N ASN A 161 -7.89 21.10 -6.26
CA ASN A 161 -8.77 21.15 -5.08
C ASN A 161 -9.01 19.74 -4.53
N LEU A 162 -8.36 19.44 -3.41
CA LEU A 162 -8.51 18.18 -2.71
C LEU A 162 -9.93 18.12 -2.12
N SER A 163 -10.73 17.20 -2.59
CA SER A 163 -11.92 16.83 -1.85
C SER A 163 -11.44 16.05 -0.62
N LEU A 164 -11.51 16.67 0.55
CA LEU A 164 -11.34 15.98 1.85
C LEU A 164 -12.54 15.02 2.04
N ILE A 165 -12.69 14.08 1.12
CA ILE A 165 -13.76 13.09 1.19
C ILE A 165 -13.30 12.04 2.19
N HIS A 166 -13.87 12.13 3.40
CA HIS A 166 -13.97 11.08 4.39
C HIS A 166 -12.71 10.66 5.15
N ILE A 167 -12.06 11.63 5.81
CA ILE A 167 -11.28 11.29 7.01
C ILE A 167 -12.27 11.28 8.18
N SER A 168 -12.99 10.20 8.37
CA SER A 168 -13.65 9.89 9.63
C SER A 168 -12.91 8.73 10.28
N GLU A 169 -12.17 9.02 11.36
CA GLU A 169 -11.64 7.99 12.23
C GLU A 169 -12.75 7.17 12.90
#